data_aeb6e6019dac0f0c5e3242f3bf09fe0d
#
_entry.id   aeb6e6019dac0f0c5e3242f3bf09fe0d
#
_cell.length_a   1.000
_cell.length_b   1.000
_cell.length_c   1.000
_cell.angle_alpha   90.00
_cell.angle_beta   90.00
_cell.angle_gamma   90.00
#
_symmetry.space_group_name_H-M   'P 1'
#
loop_
_entity.id
_entity.type
_entity.pdbx_description
1 polymer ?
#
loop_
_entity_poly.entity_id
_entity_poly.type
_entity_poly.pdbx_seq_one_letter_code
_entity_poly.pdbx_strand_id
1 'polypeptide(L)'
;MTEITAPQGKFENGKFYFPVRIYYEDTDAGGIVYYANYLKFAERARTEFIRALGVRQQDGLEAENQAGFVVRHCEIDYRAPAVLDDLLSVSCEVTEVGGASAVMHQEIRRGDDLLVTIDIKVVYVWLKSKRPSRIPPELKTRITGA
;
A
#
# COMPACT_ATOMS: atom_id res chain seq x y z
N MET A 1 -24.35 20.50 -8.90
CA MET A 1 -22.91 20.25 -8.62
C MET A 1 -22.58 18.77 -8.83
N THR A 2 -21.51 18.49 -9.53
CA THR A 2 -21.08 17.11 -9.76
C THR A 2 -20.41 16.56 -8.52
N GLU A 3 -20.91 15.43 -8.03
CA GLU A 3 -20.29 14.71 -6.91
C GLU A 3 -19.09 13.92 -7.42
N ILE A 4 -17.96 14.06 -6.74
CA ILE A 4 -16.73 13.37 -7.09
C ILE A 4 -16.37 12.39 -6.00
N THR A 5 -16.14 11.13 -6.38
CA THR A 5 -15.68 10.09 -5.48
C THR A 5 -14.27 9.66 -5.86
N ALA A 6 -13.44 9.42 -4.85
CA ALA A 6 -12.09 8.88 -5.08
C ALA A 6 -12.18 7.42 -5.52
N PRO A 7 -11.19 6.93 -6.29
CA PRO A 7 -11.08 5.51 -6.55
C PRO A 7 -11.03 4.73 -5.24
N GLN A 8 -11.77 3.64 -5.19
CA GLN A 8 -11.82 2.79 -4.00
C GLN A 8 -11.38 1.37 -4.36
N GLY A 9 -10.74 0.72 -3.38
CA GLY A 9 -10.42 -0.67 -3.48
C GLY A 9 -11.56 -1.55 -2.95
N LYS A 10 -11.36 -2.84 -3.05
CA LYS A 10 -12.31 -3.84 -2.53
C LYS A 10 -11.57 -5.04 -1.95
N PHE A 11 -12.20 -5.67 -0.95
CA PHE A 11 -11.75 -6.95 -0.44
C PHE A 11 -12.36 -8.08 -1.26
N GLU A 12 -11.55 -9.07 -1.57
CA GLU A 12 -11.98 -10.27 -2.26
C GLU A 12 -11.08 -11.43 -1.84
N ASN A 13 -11.67 -12.52 -1.34
CA ASN A 13 -10.94 -13.71 -0.88
C ASN A 13 -9.81 -13.40 0.12
N GLY A 14 -10.06 -12.48 1.06
CA GLY A 14 -9.10 -12.12 2.11
C GLY A 14 -7.99 -11.18 1.68
N LYS A 15 -8.01 -10.69 0.44
CA LYS A 15 -7.03 -9.73 -0.07
C LYS A 15 -7.73 -8.43 -0.44
N PHE A 16 -7.01 -7.34 -0.33
CA PHE A 16 -7.48 -6.04 -0.77
C PHE A 16 -6.90 -5.73 -2.15
N TYR A 17 -7.70 -5.15 -3.04
CA TYR A 17 -7.30 -4.79 -4.40
C TYR A 17 -7.62 -3.33 -4.67
N PHE A 18 -6.64 -2.60 -5.17
CA PHE A 18 -6.79 -1.19 -5.51
C PHE A 18 -6.45 -0.95 -6.99
N PRO A 19 -7.31 -0.24 -7.75
CA PRO A 19 -7.05 0.02 -9.17
C PRO A 19 -6.10 1.19 -9.37
N VAL A 20 -5.17 1.05 -10.32
CA VAL A 20 -4.26 2.11 -10.72
C VAL A 20 -4.24 2.20 -12.24
N ARG A 21 -4.65 3.35 -12.78
CA ARG A 21 -4.50 3.67 -14.21
C ARG A 21 -3.11 4.25 -14.43
N ILE A 22 -2.43 3.81 -15.48
CA ILE A 22 -1.13 4.36 -15.86
C ILE A 22 -1.33 5.62 -16.66
N TYR A 23 -0.75 6.71 -16.19
CA TYR A 23 -0.80 8.02 -16.81
C TYR A 23 0.51 8.30 -17.55
N TYR A 24 0.50 9.31 -18.40
CA TYR A 24 1.70 9.74 -19.13
C TYR A 24 2.87 10.03 -18.18
N GLU A 25 2.59 10.69 -17.05
CA GLU A 25 3.60 11.01 -16.03
C GLU A 25 4.26 9.79 -15.37
N ASP A 26 3.63 8.62 -15.47
CA ASP A 26 4.17 7.39 -14.86
C ASP A 26 5.21 6.72 -15.74
N THR A 27 5.29 7.09 -17.01
CA THR A 27 6.16 6.45 -18.00
C THR A 27 7.49 7.19 -18.16
N ASP A 28 8.50 6.45 -18.61
CA ASP A 28 9.82 7.01 -18.91
C ASP A 28 10.07 7.11 -20.42
N ALA A 29 11.27 7.52 -20.81
CA ALA A 29 11.63 7.68 -22.20
C ALA A 29 11.62 6.36 -23.00
N GLY A 30 11.64 5.22 -22.31
CA GLY A 30 11.54 3.90 -22.93
C GLY A 30 10.11 3.47 -23.23
N GLY A 31 9.11 4.27 -22.87
CA GLY A 31 7.71 3.97 -23.12
C GLY A 31 7.05 3.02 -22.14
N ILE A 32 7.74 2.69 -21.06
CA ILE A 32 7.20 1.82 -19.99
C ILE A 32 7.13 2.60 -18.69
N VAL A 33 6.38 2.08 -17.73
CA VAL A 33 6.32 2.67 -16.38
C VAL A 33 7.72 2.71 -15.78
N TYR A 34 8.12 3.88 -15.28
CA TYR A 34 9.38 4.05 -14.58
C TYR A 34 9.39 3.16 -13.34
N TYR A 35 10.42 2.34 -13.18
CA TYR A 35 10.42 1.24 -12.21
C TYR A 35 10.17 1.67 -10.75
N ALA A 36 10.57 2.88 -10.36
CA ALA A 36 10.33 3.37 -9.02
C ALA A 36 8.86 3.70 -8.75
N ASN A 37 8.06 3.92 -9.80
CA ASN A 37 6.65 4.28 -9.64
C ASN A 37 5.80 3.12 -9.11
N TYR A 38 6.22 1.87 -9.30
CA TYR A 38 5.51 0.73 -8.72
C TYR A 38 5.48 0.79 -7.19
N LEU A 39 6.51 1.36 -6.58
CA LEU A 39 6.53 1.58 -5.13
C LEU A 39 5.47 2.59 -4.70
N LYS A 40 5.21 3.60 -5.52
CA LYS A 40 4.14 4.58 -5.27
C LYS A 40 2.76 3.93 -5.38
N PHE A 41 2.57 3.08 -6.37
CA PHE A 41 1.31 2.35 -6.53
C PHE A 41 1.05 1.43 -5.34
N ALA A 42 2.08 0.74 -4.89
CA ALA A 42 2.00 -0.12 -3.70
C ALA A 42 1.66 0.70 -2.44
N GLU A 43 2.27 1.86 -2.29
CA GLU A 43 1.99 2.78 -1.17
C GLU A 43 0.53 3.23 -1.18
N ARG A 44 -0.02 3.60 -2.35
CA ARG A 44 -1.44 3.98 -2.48
C ARG A 44 -2.35 2.84 -2.05
N ALA A 45 -2.05 1.63 -2.48
CA ALA A 45 -2.84 0.45 -2.11
C ALA A 45 -2.80 0.21 -0.60
N ARG A 46 -1.63 0.35 0.03
CA ARG A 46 -1.52 0.21 1.49
C ARG A 46 -2.32 1.28 2.23
N THR A 47 -2.26 2.52 1.77
CA THR A 47 -3.03 3.63 2.35
C THR A 47 -4.54 3.36 2.24
N GLU A 48 -5.00 2.93 1.08
CA GLU A 48 -6.42 2.61 0.89
C GLU A 48 -6.84 1.37 1.65
N PHE A 49 -5.96 0.38 1.80
CA PHE A 49 -6.20 -0.79 2.63
C PHE A 49 -6.48 -0.39 4.09
N ILE A 50 -5.62 0.42 4.68
CA ILE A 50 -5.80 0.89 6.06
C ILE A 50 -7.08 1.73 6.18
N ARG A 51 -7.37 2.59 5.21
CA ARG A 51 -8.61 3.37 5.19
C ARG A 51 -9.84 2.47 5.12
N ALA A 52 -9.79 1.43 4.30
CA ALA A 52 -10.89 0.45 4.18
C ALA A 52 -11.14 -0.32 5.47
N LEU A 53 -10.14 -0.44 6.34
CA LEU A 53 -10.29 -1.02 7.67
C LEU A 53 -10.91 -0.04 8.68
N GLY A 54 -11.23 1.19 8.27
CA GLY A 54 -11.84 2.20 9.11
C GLY A 54 -10.85 3.05 9.90
N VAL A 55 -9.58 3.05 9.50
CA VAL A 55 -8.52 3.79 10.17
C VAL A 55 -8.11 4.99 9.32
N ARG A 56 -8.09 6.18 9.91
CA ARG A 56 -7.52 7.38 9.29
C ARG A 56 -6.10 7.56 9.82
N GLN A 57 -5.13 7.35 8.96
CA GLN A 57 -3.71 7.52 9.36
C GLN A 57 -3.39 8.96 9.78
N GLN A 58 -4.08 9.94 9.18
CA GLN A 58 -3.90 11.33 9.55
C GLN A 58 -4.20 11.61 11.03
N ASP A 59 -5.14 10.86 11.63
CA ASP A 59 -5.46 11.01 13.04
C ASP A 59 -4.24 10.69 13.94
N GLY A 60 -3.47 9.67 13.58
CA GLY A 60 -2.23 9.35 14.30
C GLY A 60 -1.15 10.42 14.13
N LEU A 61 -1.10 11.04 12.95
CA LEU A 61 -0.14 12.12 12.67
C LEU A 61 -0.49 13.42 13.38
N GLU A 62 -1.78 13.68 13.64
CA GLU A 62 -2.28 14.86 14.33
C GLU A 62 -2.33 14.70 15.86
N ALA A 63 -2.20 13.47 16.35
CA ALA A 63 -2.23 13.22 17.79
C ALA A 63 -1.06 13.89 18.51
N GLU A 64 -1.23 14.15 19.80
CA GLU A 64 -0.17 14.76 20.64
C GLU A 64 1.13 13.96 20.56
N ASN A 65 1.03 12.63 20.64
CA ASN A 65 2.15 11.72 20.45
C ASN A 65 2.05 11.16 19.04
N GLN A 66 2.62 11.84 18.08
CA GLN A 66 2.54 11.46 16.67
C GLN A 66 3.17 10.09 16.41
N ALA A 67 2.41 9.24 15.76
CA ALA A 67 2.85 7.88 15.41
C ALA A 67 2.34 7.50 14.02
N GLY A 68 3.05 6.62 13.37
CA GLY A 68 2.67 6.13 12.05
C GLY A 68 3.57 5.01 11.59
N PHE A 69 3.23 4.44 10.44
CA PHE A 69 4.02 3.39 9.80
C PHE A 69 5.11 3.98 8.93
N VAL A 70 6.30 3.38 9.01
CA VAL A 70 7.41 3.67 8.09
C VAL A 70 7.89 2.37 7.47
N VAL A 71 8.40 2.46 6.26
CA VAL A 71 8.96 1.28 5.57
C VAL A 71 10.37 1.03 6.09
N ARG A 72 10.62 -0.20 6.52
CA ARG A 72 11.93 -0.63 6.98
C ARG A 72 12.65 -1.48 5.96
N HIS A 73 11.91 -2.33 5.25
CA HIS A 73 12.48 -3.28 4.30
C HIS A 73 11.52 -3.46 3.13
N CYS A 74 12.08 -3.57 1.94
CA CYS A 74 11.29 -3.79 0.73
C CYS A 74 12.07 -4.70 -0.23
N GLU A 75 11.41 -5.76 -0.68
CA GLU A 75 11.89 -6.60 -1.76
C GLU A 75 10.90 -6.49 -2.92
N ILE A 76 11.40 -6.18 -4.10
CA ILE A 76 10.58 -6.03 -5.28
C ILE A 76 11.16 -6.83 -6.44
N ASP A 77 10.29 -7.54 -7.16
CA ASP A 77 10.65 -8.31 -8.34
C ASP A 77 9.83 -7.79 -9.52
N TYR A 78 10.52 -7.34 -10.55
CA TYR A 78 9.93 -6.80 -11.78
C TYR A 78 9.91 -7.89 -12.84
N ARG A 79 8.72 -8.39 -13.21
CA ARG A 79 8.56 -9.49 -14.15
C ARG A 79 8.19 -9.05 -15.54
N ALA A 80 7.34 -8.02 -15.65
CA ALA A 80 6.92 -7.48 -16.94
C ALA A 80 6.52 -6.03 -16.78
N PRO A 81 6.71 -5.20 -17.82
CA PRO A 81 6.40 -3.78 -17.74
C PRO A 81 4.95 -3.47 -17.99
N ALA A 82 4.47 -2.39 -17.38
CA ALA A 82 3.22 -1.74 -17.73
C ALA A 82 3.49 -0.56 -18.68
N VAL A 83 2.47 -0.17 -19.42
CA VAL A 83 2.55 0.94 -20.37
C VAL A 83 1.40 1.92 -20.14
N LEU A 84 1.46 3.07 -20.82
CA LEU A 84 0.43 4.10 -20.78
C LEU A 84 -0.97 3.51 -21.03
N ASP A 85 -1.94 3.97 -20.27
CA ASP A 85 -3.35 3.57 -20.32
C ASP A 85 -3.67 2.20 -19.75
N ASP A 86 -2.66 1.42 -19.35
CA ASP A 86 -2.93 0.17 -18.65
C ASP A 86 -3.73 0.43 -17.37
N LEU A 87 -4.66 -0.48 -17.07
CA LEU A 87 -5.35 -0.51 -15.78
C LEU A 87 -4.79 -1.66 -14.97
N LEU A 88 -4.15 -1.34 -13.86
CA LEU A 88 -3.52 -2.31 -13.00
C LEU A 88 -4.36 -2.57 -11.76
N SER A 89 -4.28 -3.77 -11.22
CA SER A 89 -4.76 -4.06 -9.88
C SER A 89 -3.55 -4.23 -8.96
N VAL A 90 -3.58 -3.55 -7.82
CA VAL A 90 -2.53 -3.62 -6.81
C VAL A 90 -3.11 -4.28 -5.58
N SER A 91 -2.63 -5.47 -5.24
CA SER A 91 -3.14 -6.19 -4.08
C SER A 91 -2.41 -5.82 -2.80
N CYS A 92 -3.03 -6.12 -1.69
CA CYS A 92 -2.46 -5.91 -0.38
C CYS A 92 -2.94 -7.03 0.55
N GLU A 93 -1.99 -7.77 1.11
CA GLU A 93 -2.26 -8.87 2.01
C GLU A 93 -1.25 -8.82 3.16
N VAL A 94 -1.74 -8.86 4.39
CA VAL A 94 -0.87 -8.92 5.56
C VAL A 94 -0.47 -10.38 5.78
N THR A 95 0.82 -10.65 5.72
CA THR A 95 1.36 -12.01 5.87
C THR A 95 1.93 -12.28 7.24
N GLU A 96 2.33 -11.24 7.97
CA GLU A 96 2.92 -11.38 9.29
C GLU A 96 2.67 -10.11 10.11
N VAL A 97 2.34 -10.26 11.39
CA VAL A 97 2.16 -9.13 12.30
C VAL A 97 2.95 -9.38 13.56
N GLY A 98 3.84 -8.45 13.90
CA GLY A 98 4.58 -8.43 15.15
C GLY A 98 4.03 -7.42 16.14
N GLY A 99 4.79 -7.14 17.21
CA GLY A 99 4.42 -6.14 18.21
C GLY A 99 4.43 -4.72 17.67
N ALA A 100 5.42 -4.39 16.84
CA ALA A 100 5.61 -3.06 16.27
C ALA A 100 5.72 -3.10 14.74
N SER A 101 5.59 -4.24 14.11
CA SER A 101 5.82 -4.41 12.68
C SER A 101 4.76 -5.27 12.02
N ALA A 102 4.64 -5.12 10.72
CA ALA A 102 3.83 -5.98 9.87
C ALA A 102 4.53 -6.19 8.54
N VAL A 103 4.36 -7.38 7.98
CA VAL A 103 4.84 -7.69 6.63
C VAL A 103 3.63 -7.83 5.73
N MET A 104 3.71 -7.21 4.56
CA MET A 104 2.65 -7.22 3.57
C MET A 104 3.20 -7.73 2.25
N HIS A 105 2.42 -8.57 1.60
CA HIS A 105 2.69 -9.02 0.24
C HIS A 105 1.75 -8.29 -0.71
N GLN A 106 2.30 -7.73 -1.77
CA GLN A 106 1.54 -7.00 -2.78
C GLN A 106 1.90 -7.52 -4.17
N GLU A 107 0.89 -7.66 -5.00
CA GLU A 107 1.06 -8.05 -6.40
C GLU A 107 0.43 -7.01 -7.29
N ILE A 108 1.14 -6.63 -8.34
CA ILE A 108 0.64 -5.71 -9.34
C ILE A 108 0.39 -6.49 -10.61
N ARG A 109 -0.88 -6.49 -11.04
CA ARG A 109 -1.33 -7.27 -12.19
C ARG A 109 -2.03 -6.40 -13.21
N ARG A 110 -1.90 -6.80 -14.47
CA ARG A 110 -2.74 -6.31 -15.58
C ARG A 110 -3.61 -7.50 -16.00
N GLY A 111 -4.89 -7.50 -15.58
CA GLY A 111 -5.71 -8.69 -15.72
C GLY A 111 -5.08 -9.87 -14.98
N ASP A 112 -4.84 -10.96 -15.67
CA ASP A 112 -4.21 -12.16 -15.10
C ASP A 112 -2.68 -12.14 -15.14
N ASP A 113 -2.09 -11.15 -15.82
CA ASP A 113 -0.63 -11.05 -15.97
C ASP A 113 -0.01 -10.44 -14.71
N LEU A 114 0.85 -11.21 -14.05
CA LEU A 114 1.61 -10.72 -12.91
C LEU A 114 2.81 -9.91 -13.40
N LEU A 115 2.81 -8.61 -13.09
CA LEU A 115 3.87 -7.70 -13.53
C LEU A 115 4.95 -7.49 -12.47
N VAL A 116 4.54 -7.34 -11.21
CA VAL A 116 5.46 -7.00 -10.11
C VAL A 116 4.99 -7.68 -8.84
N THR A 117 5.94 -8.19 -8.05
CA THR A 117 5.67 -8.63 -6.67
C THR A 117 6.49 -7.80 -5.70
N ILE A 118 5.90 -7.48 -4.55
CA ILE A 118 6.53 -6.66 -3.52
C ILE A 118 6.25 -7.29 -2.17
N ASP A 119 7.33 -7.51 -1.40
CA ASP A 119 7.23 -7.84 0.02
C ASP A 119 7.78 -6.66 0.81
N ILE A 120 6.96 -6.12 1.70
CA ILE A 120 7.31 -4.91 2.41
C ILE A 120 7.10 -5.08 3.90
N LYS A 121 8.10 -4.64 4.67
CA LYS A 121 7.99 -4.59 6.12
C LYS A 121 7.82 -3.16 6.56
N VAL A 122 6.73 -2.90 7.27
CA VAL A 122 6.45 -1.61 7.88
C VAL A 122 6.60 -1.72 9.39
N VAL A 123 7.05 -0.64 10.00
CA VAL A 123 7.24 -0.53 11.44
C VAL A 123 6.45 0.66 11.95
N TYR A 124 5.71 0.47 13.02
CA TYR A 124 5.01 1.55 13.69
C TYR A 124 5.98 2.29 14.60
N VAL A 125 6.09 3.59 14.44
CA VAL A 125 7.09 4.40 15.16
C VAL A 125 6.47 5.64 15.74
N TRP A 126 7.08 6.12 16.83
CA TRP A 126 6.90 7.49 17.30
C TRP A 126 7.64 8.40 16.32
N LEU A 127 6.93 9.33 15.69
CA LEU A 127 7.53 10.15 14.63
C LEU A 127 8.59 11.12 15.14
N LYS A 128 8.44 11.59 16.37
CA LYS A 128 9.37 12.55 16.95
C LYS A 128 10.71 11.90 17.33
N SER A 129 10.68 10.76 18.00
CA SER A 129 11.87 10.05 18.45
C SER A 129 12.44 9.09 17.40
N LYS A 130 11.64 8.73 16.40
CA LYS A 130 11.95 7.71 15.40
C LYS A 130 12.09 6.30 15.97
N ARG A 131 11.61 6.06 17.19
CA ARG A 131 11.70 4.77 17.86
C ARG A 131 10.47 3.91 17.59
N PRO A 132 10.63 2.58 17.48
CA PRO A 132 9.48 1.69 17.35
C PRO A 132 8.50 1.87 18.51
N SER A 133 7.22 1.82 18.16
CA SER A 133 6.11 1.84 19.09
C SER A 133 5.27 0.59 18.87
N ARG A 134 4.63 0.09 19.92
CA ARG A 134 3.66 -0.97 19.75
C ARG A 134 2.54 -0.50 18.83
N ILE A 135 2.15 -1.38 17.90
CA ILE A 135 0.93 -1.14 17.12
C ILE A 135 -0.24 -1.11 18.10
N PRO A 136 -1.08 -0.06 18.10
CA PRO A 136 -2.23 0.00 19.00
C PRO A 136 -3.09 -1.27 18.87
N PRO A 137 -3.57 -1.84 19.99
CA PRO A 137 -4.31 -3.11 19.95
C PRO A 137 -5.51 -3.11 19.01
N GLU A 138 -6.24 -2.01 18.94
CA GLU A 138 -7.38 -1.88 18.03
C GLU A 138 -6.95 -1.94 16.56
N LEU A 139 -5.89 -1.24 16.21
CA LEU A 139 -5.33 -1.25 14.87
C LEU A 139 -4.80 -2.64 14.53
N LYS A 140 -4.09 -3.27 15.45
CA LYS A 140 -3.57 -4.63 15.27
C LYS A 140 -4.71 -5.63 14.99
N THR A 141 -5.81 -5.53 15.74
CA THR A 141 -6.98 -6.38 15.55
C THR A 141 -7.57 -6.20 14.14
N ARG A 142 -7.69 -4.97 13.68
CA ARG A 142 -8.21 -4.67 12.34
C ARG A 142 -7.31 -5.21 11.24
N ILE A 143 -6.00 -5.05 11.40
CA ILE A 143 -5.01 -5.54 10.43
C ILE A 143 -5.03 -7.07 10.37
N THR A 144 -5.05 -7.74 11.52
CA THR A 144 -5.04 -9.22 11.57
C THR A 144 -6.36 -9.83 11.13
N GLY A 145 -7.47 -9.13 11.31
CA GLY A 145 -8.79 -9.59 10.88
C GLY A 145 -9.13 -9.32 9.43
N ALA A 146 -8.21 -8.67 8.70
CA ALA A 146 -8.44 -8.28 7.31
C ALA A 146 -8.36 -9.49 6.35
#